data_6b429af28dadecfda1e5fc2d919b8249
#
_entry.id   6b429af28dadecfda1e5fc2d919b8249
#
_cell.length_a   1.000
_cell.length_b   1.000
_cell.length_c   1.000
_cell.angle_alpha   90.00
_cell.angle_beta   90.00
_cell.angle_gamma   90.00
#
_symmetry.space_group_name_H-M   'P 1'
#
loop_
_entity.id
_entity.type
_entity.pdbx_description
1 polymer ?
#
loop_
_entity_poly.entity_id
_entity_poly.type
_entity_poly.pdbx_seq_one_letter_code
_entity_poly.pdbx_strand_id
1 'polypeptide(L)'
;MSASGLAEVRPAKAGDPLSDPSLTRELAHRFFIFDPFVAGKRRVDVHPLVLSDELHNAAVCAAEDVARTVGLVAARAHEDEVERELYGFSDDTLRLARASYRAQDDASLMRVDLLLDAHGRWQACEINADCPGGHNEAYGLPRLARAAGFNVGANPTIGADAVVSKLLALARGKAVGLLYATAYAEDLQICALLKRMLEKRGAQAILTSPTAPRLRSGELVVGRTPIGALYRFFPTEWMEGQGNVGDIARAVESGAVRTLTSFHHIFTQSKLGFARAWAHEAGLPAEDRAVIARHVPYSVDLAEVPLGELVANQSAWVVKRAMGRVGDQVFVGQLFDPEEWAPLVMNVLAARAGGERWLAQRFVPQRAVPSPWGPRYITLGAYVLDGVFIGYFARVTPQTHASHDALCVPVFTMPPTQARAG
;
A
#
# COMPACT_ATOMS: atom_id res chain seq x y z
N MET A 1 -16.50 -13.91 25.88
CA MET A 1 -16.82 -14.24 24.47
C MET A 1 -15.59 -14.90 23.89
N SER A 2 -15.68 -16.10 23.32
CA SER A 2 -14.52 -16.78 22.76
C SER A 2 -14.02 -15.99 21.54
N ALA A 3 -12.73 -15.71 21.50
CA ALA A 3 -12.06 -14.88 20.52
C ALA A 3 -12.04 -15.46 19.07
N SER A 4 -12.71 -16.57 18.82
CA SER A 4 -12.78 -17.27 17.52
C SER A 4 -13.79 -16.69 16.53
N GLY A 5 -14.51 -15.62 16.87
CA GLY A 5 -15.57 -15.05 16.04
C GLY A 5 -15.25 -13.74 15.32
N LEU A 6 -14.04 -13.18 15.48
CA LEU A 6 -13.74 -11.83 14.98
C LEU A 6 -13.20 -11.79 13.54
N ALA A 7 -12.37 -12.77 13.15
CA ALA A 7 -11.84 -12.92 11.78
C ALA A 7 -11.53 -14.38 11.48
N GLU A 8 -11.85 -14.83 10.26
CA GLU A 8 -11.54 -16.17 9.78
C GLU A 8 -11.44 -16.20 8.25
N VAL A 9 -10.65 -17.13 7.69
CA VAL A 9 -10.74 -17.48 6.27
C VAL A 9 -11.67 -18.68 6.14
N ARG A 10 -12.79 -18.51 5.44
CA ARG A 10 -13.84 -19.54 5.33
C ARG A 10 -13.51 -20.60 4.31
N PRO A 11 -13.69 -21.90 4.64
CA PRO A 11 -13.52 -22.99 3.69
C PRO A 11 -14.61 -22.99 2.62
N ALA A 12 -14.29 -23.54 1.45
CA ALA A 12 -15.28 -23.89 0.44
C ALA A 12 -16.15 -25.05 0.94
N LYS A 13 -17.36 -25.16 0.40
CA LYS A 13 -18.26 -26.28 0.70
C LYS A 13 -17.75 -27.62 0.17
N ALA A 14 -17.01 -27.61 -0.95
CA ALA A 14 -16.41 -28.79 -1.55
C ALA A 14 -15.21 -28.39 -2.42
N GLY A 15 -14.11 -29.14 -2.29
CA GLY A 15 -12.93 -29.05 -3.15
C GLY A 15 -12.23 -27.69 -3.20
N ASP A 16 -11.32 -27.54 -4.17
CA ASP A 16 -10.64 -26.29 -4.47
C ASP A 16 -11.41 -25.54 -5.56
N PRO A 17 -11.99 -24.35 -5.26
CA PRO A 17 -12.77 -23.60 -6.26
C PRO A 17 -11.98 -23.20 -7.50
N LEU A 18 -10.66 -22.94 -7.37
CA LEU A 18 -9.81 -22.58 -8.50
C LEU A 18 -9.38 -23.79 -9.35
N SER A 19 -9.80 -25.01 -9.02
CA SER A 19 -9.73 -26.14 -9.93
C SER A 19 -10.74 -26.03 -11.09
N ASP A 20 -11.76 -25.16 -10.96
CA ASP A 20 -12.66 -24.83 -12.07
C ASP A 20 -11.96 -23.98 -13.12
N PRO A 21 -11.79 -24.51 -14.37
CA PRO A 21 -11.11 -23.77 -15.44
C PRO A 21 -11.81 -22.46 -15.83
N SER A 22 -13.11 -22.33 -15.57
CA SER A 22 -13.86 -21.10 -15.87
C SER A 22 -13.42 -19.95 -14.94
N LEU A 23 -13.28 -20.21 -13.65
CA LEU A 23 -12.81 -19.23 -12.68
C LEU A 23 -11.35 -18.84 -12.92
N THR A 24 -10.49 -19.83 -13.21
CA THR A 24 -9.08 -19.57 -13.54
C THR A 24 -8.94 -18.72 -14.81
N ARG A 25 -9.80 -18.93 -15.82
CA ARG A 25 -9.83 -18.11 -17.02
C ARG A 25 -10.25 -16.67 -16.71
N GLU A 26 -11.22 -16.45 -15.82
CA GLU A 26 -11.65 -15.10 -15.42
C GLU A 26 -10.54 -14.32 -14.70
N LEU A 27 -9.66 -14.97 -13.93
CA LEU A 27 -8.50 -14.32 -13.33
C LEU A 27 -7.72 -13.51 -14.38
N ALA A 28 -7.31 -14.16 -15.47
CA ALA A 28 -6.50 -13.52 -16.51
C ALA A 28 -7.32 -12.57 -17.42
N HIS A 29 -8.46 -13.03 -17.96
CA HIS A 29 -9.16 -12.28 -19.01
C HIS A 29 -10.08 -11.18 -18.52
N ARG A 30 -10.64 -11.35 -17.31
CA ARG A 30 -11.56 -10.38 -16.74
C ARG A 30 -10.90 -9.44 -15.75
N PHE A 31 -9.99 -9.96 -14.96
CA PHE A 31 -9.38 -9.21 -13.86
C PHE A 31 -7.91 -8.90 -14.08
N PHE A 32 -7.31 -9.38 -15.21
CA PHE A 32 -5.90 -9.19 -15.55
C PHE A 32 -4.92 -9.66 -14.44
N ILE A 33 -5.27 -10.69 -13.71
CA ILE A 33 -4.36 -11.36 -12.78
C ILE A 33 -3.62 -12.44 -13.58
N PHE A 34 -2.44 -12.07 -14.14
CA PHE A 34 -1.72 -12.93 -15.08
C PHE A 34 -0.83 -13.96 -14.41
N ASP A 35 -0.49 -13.72 -13.12
CA ASP A 35 0.44 -14.52 -12.35
C ASP A 35 -0.20 -15.07 -11.05
N PRO A 36 -1.21 -15.95 -11.16
CA PRO A 36 -1.84 -16.56 -9.99
C PRO A 36 -0.89 -17.50 -9.22
N PHE A 37 0.30 -17.76 -9.77
CA PHE A 37 1.36 -18.56 -9.16
C PHE A 37 2.70 -17.82 -9.24
N VAL A 38 3.49 -17.90 -8.17
CA VAL A 38 4.88 -17.41 -8.11
C VAL A 38 5.77 -18.56 -7.64
N ALA A 39 6.83 -18.85 -8.39
CA ALA A 39 7.76 -19.97 -8.10
C ALA A 39 7.03 -21.32 -7.81
N GLY A 40 5.96 -21.60 -8.58
CA GLY A 40 5.15 -22.81 -8.43
C GLY A 40 4.17 -22.80 -7.25
N LYS A 41 4.18 -21.77 -6.40
CA LYS A 41 3.23 -21.59 -5.29
C LYS A 41 2.06 -20.71 -5.71
N ARG A 42 0.85 -21.04 -5.25
CA ARG A 42 -0.34 -20.23 -5.47
C ARG A 42 -0.21 -18.89 -4.75
N ARG A 43 -0.44 -17.78 -5.47
CA ARG A 43 -0.39 -16.41 -4.97
C ARG A 43 -1.78 -15.82 -4.68
N VAL A 44 -2.83 -16.34 -5.30
CA VAL A 44 -4.21 -15.87 -5.14
C VAL A 44 -5.15 -17.03 -4.78
N ASP A 45 -6.18 -16.74 -3.99
CA ASP A 45 -7.23 -17.70 -3.65
C ASP A 45 -8.58 -16.98 -3.53
N VAL A 46 -9.68 -17.75 -3.62
CA VAL A 46 -11.04 -17.22 -3.51
C VAL A 46 -11.72 -17.53 -2.17
N HIS A 47 -11.05 -18.25 -1.28
CA HIS A 47 -11.52 -18.44 0.09
C HIS A 47 -11.53 -17.10 0.83
N PRO A 48 -12.70 -16.59 1.28
CA PRO A 48 -12.80 -15.25 1.81
C PRO A 48 -12.28 -15.14 3.23
N LEU A 49 -11.47 -14.12 3.48
CA LEU A 49 -11.27 -13.56 4.81
C LEU A 49 -12.55 -12.80 5.20
N VAL A 50 -13.18 -13.23 6.29
CA VAL A 50 -14.41 -12.63 6.81
C VAL A 50 -14.08 -11.90 8.10
N LEU A 51 -14.32 -10.60 8.15
CA LEU A 51 -14.15 -9.76 9.34
C LEU A 51 -15.49 -9.54 10.02
N SER A 52 -15.51 -9.51 11.36
CA SER A 52 -16.66 -8.97 12.07
C SER A 52 -16.86 -7.49 11.76
N ASP A 53 -18.07 -6.97 11.94
CA ASP A 53 -18.36 -5.55 11.78
C ASP A 53 -17.46 -4.66 12.68
N GLU A 54 -17.21 -5.11 13.91
CA GLU A 54 -16.32 -4.42 14.84
C GLU A 54 -14.87 -4.30 14.30
N LEU A 55 -14.30 -5.42 13.83
CA LEU A 55 -12.94 -5.41 13.25
C LEU A 55 -12.88 -4.61 11.95
N HIS A 56 -13.95 -4.66 11.14
CA HIS A 56 -14.03 -3.86 9.92
C HIS A 56 -14.00 -2.36 10.27
N ASN A 57 -14.90 -1.91 11.14
CA ASN A 57 -14.98 -0.49 11.52
C ASN A 57 -13.67 -0.01 12.16
N ALA A 58 -13.07 -0.83 13.03
CA ALA A 58 -11.77 -0.51 13.62
C ALA A 58 -10.65 -0.42 12.57
N ALA A 59 -10.67 -1.26 11.52
CA ALA A 59 -9.67 -1.20 10.44
C ALA A 59 -9.85 0.04 9.56
N VAL A 60 -11.09 0.42 9.27
CA VAL A 60 -11.40 1.66 8.52
C VAL A 60 -10.87 2.88 9.28
N CYS A 61 -11.27 3.04 10.55
CA CYS A 61 -10.80 4.15 11.39
C CYS A 61 -9.25 4.17 11.49
N ALA A 62 -8.62 3.00 11.75
CA ALA A 62 -7.18 2.93 11.85
C ALA A 62 -6.47 3.36 10.56
N ALA A 63 -6.98 2.94 9.39
CA ALA A 63 -6.39 3.28 8.10
C ALA A 63 -6.52 4.77 7.77
N GLU A 64 -7.72 5.34 7.94
CA GLU A 64 -7.98 6.76 7.69
C GLU A 64 -7.15 7.65 8.64
N ASP A 65 -7.17 7.34 9.93
CA ASP A 65 -6.46 8.11 10.95
C ASP A 65 -4.94 8.03 10.78
N VAL A 66 -4.38 6.84 10.52
CA VAL A 66 -2.94 6.67 10.31
C VAL A 66 -2.49 7.37 9.03
N ALA A 67 -3.23 7.23 7.91
CA ALA A 67 -2.93 7.92 6.67
C ALA A 67 -2.90 9.44 6.87
N ARG A 68 -3.88 10.00 7.57
CA ARG A 68 -3.98 11.42 7.89
C ARG A 68 -2.84 11.87 8.80
N THR A 69 -2.62 11.20 9.92
CA THR A 69 -1.67 11.63 10.96
C THR A 69 -0.22 11.52 10.47
N VAL A 70 0.15 10.39 9.85
CA VAL A 70 1.50 10.21 9.29
C VAL A 70 1.72 11.14 8.09
N GLY A 71 0.70 11.32 7.23
CA GLY A 71 0.74 12.27 6.13
C GLY A 71 0.97 13.71 6.59
N LEU A 72 0.30 14.14 7.67
CA LEU A 72 0.48 15.47 8.28
C LEU A 72 1.93 15.68 8.76
N VAL A 73 2.51 14.66 9.42
CA VAL A 73 3.91 14.74 9.88
C VAL A 73 4.87 14.74 8.70
N ALA A 74 4.67 13.87 7.72
CA ALA A 74 5.52 13.78 6.53
C ALA A 74 5.51 15.07 5.70
N ALA A 75 4.38 15.79 5.69
CA ALA A 75 4.25 17.06 4.97
C ALA A 75 5.20 18.17 5.50
N ARG A 76 5.69 18.08 6.74
CA ARG A 76 6.68 19.01 7.29
C ARG A 76 7.95 19.10 6.44
N ALA A 77 8.34 18.01 5.80
CA ALA A 77 9.50 17.96 4.92
C ALA A 77 9.40 18.89 3.68
N HIS A 78 8.20 19.41 3.36
CA HIS A 78 8.07 20.39 2.29
C HIS A 78 8.56 21.78 2.70
N GLU A 79 8.41 22.15 3.96
CA GLU A 79 8.72 23.48 4.49
C GLU A 79 10.03 23.50 5.29
N ASP A 80 10.35 22.41 5.99
CA ASP A 80 11.55 22.26 6.81
C ASP A 80 12.65 21.51 6.03
N GLU A 81 13.79 22.19 5.81
CA GLU A 81 14.92 21.62 5.09
C GLU A 81 15.62 20.51 5.88
N VAL A 82 15.77 20.69 7.20
CA VAL A 82 16.38 19.70 8.08
C VAL A 82 15.54 18.41 8.08
N GLU A 83 14.22 18.57 8.20
CA GLU A 83 13.28 17.45 8.14
C GLU A 83 13.36 16.72 6.78
N ARG A 84 13.44 17.48 5.68
CA ARG A 84 13.52 16.95 4.32
C ARG A 84 14.78 16.13 4.07
N GLU A 85 15.93 16.58 4.57
CA GLU A 85 17.23 15.90 4.40
C GLU A 85 17.27 14.54 5.08
N LEU A 86 16.48 14.32 6.13
CA LEU A 86 16.39 13.02 6.80
C LEU A 86 15.89 11.91 5.87
N TYR A 87 15.07 12.25 4.88
CA TYR A 87 14.52 11.26 3.94
C TYR A 87 15.53 10.82 2.86
N GLY A 88 16.55 11.64 2.56
CA GLY A 88 17.63 11.29 1.64
C GLY A 88 17.19 11.12 0.19
N PHE A 89 16.19 11.87 -0.27
CA PHE A 89 15.72 11.82 -1.65
C PHE A 89 16.63 12.60 -2.60
N SER A 90 16.72 12.15 -3.85
CA SER A 90 17.45 12.84 -4.93
C SER A 90 16.78 14.15 -5.33
N ASP A 91 17.54 15.02 -6.00
CA ASP A 91 17.04 16.30 -6.51
C ASP A 91 15.85 16.14 -7.47
N ASP A 92 15.83 15.11 -8.30
CA ASP A 92 14.72 14.85 -9.22
C ASP A 92 13.45 14.44 -8.47
N THR A 93 13.57 13.57 -7.46
CA THR A 93 12.46 13.20 -6.58
C THR A 93 11.92 14.42 -5.84
N LEU A 94 12.81 15.25 -5.26
CA LEU A 94 12.43 16.48 -4.57
C LEU A 94 11.81 17.52 -5.51
N ARG A 95 12.26 17.61 -6.76
CA ARG A 95 11.68 18.48 -7.79
C ARG A 95 10.22 18.13 -8.07
N LEU A 96 9.92 16.84 -8.27
CA LEU A 96 8.56 16.35 -8.50
C LEU A 96 7.67 16.59 -7.27
N ALA A 97 8.16 16.28 -6.09
CA ALA A 97 7.43 16.48 -4.84
C ALA A 97 7.10 17.96 -4.60
N ARG A 98 8.07 18.86 -4.80
CA ARG A 98 7.87 20.30 -4.68
C ARG A 98 6.90 20.86 -5.72
N ALA A 99 6.95 20.36 -6.97
CA ALA A 99 6.01 20.78 -8.02
C ALA A 99 4.56 20.47 -7.63
N SER A 100 4.30 19.26 -7.15
CA SER A 100 2.97 18.88 -6.66
C SER A 100 2.54 19.71 -5.45
N TYR A 101 3.40 19.87 -4.46
CA TYR A 101 3.10 20.64 -3.25
C TYR A 101 2.74 22.10 -3.58
N ARG A 102 3.53 22.78 -4.42
CA ARG A 102 3.26 24.15 -4.85
C ARG A 102 1.99 24.29 -5.68
N ALA A 103 1.68 23.29 -6.51
CA ALA A 103 0.47 23.27 -7.32
C ALA A 103 -0.79 22.89 -6.53
N GLN A 104 -0.68 22.57 -5.23
CA GLN A 104 -1.76 22.00 -4.43
C GLN A 104 -2.41 20.80 -5.16
N ASP A 105 -1.57 19.93 -5.72
CA ASP A 105 -1.98 18.68 -6.35
C ASP A 105 -2.02 17.60 -5.25
N ASP A 106 -3.11 17.55 -4.48
CA ASP A 106 -3.20 16.82 -3.22
C ASP A 106 -3.89 15.44 -3.36
N ALA A 107 -4.20 15.01 -4.58
CA ALA A 107 -4.89 13.75 -4.79
C ALA A 107 -4.05 12.58 -4.25
N SER A 108 -4.63 11.84 -3.33
CA SER A 108 -3.95 10.74 -2.64
C SER A 108 -4.67 9.42 -2.83
N LEU A 109 -3.90 8.39 -3.18
CA LEU A 109 -4.32 6.99 -3.11
C LEU A 109 -3.28 6.25 -2.29
N MET A 110 -3.65 5.88 -1.09
CA MET A 110 -2.77 5.20 -0.14
C MET A 110 -3.30 3.82 0.17
N ARG A 111 -2.40 2.89 0.52
CA ARG A 111 -2.76 1.62 1.15
C ARG A 111 -2.01 1.51 2.48
N VAL A 112 -2.76 1.55 3.57
CA VAL A 112 -2.23 1.32 4.92
C VAL A 112 -2.26 -0.18 5.18
N ASP A 113 -1.10 -0.78 5.37
CA ASP A 113 -0.98 -2.22 5.63
C ASP A 113 -1.06 -2.45 7.14
N LEU A 114 -2.13 -3.12 7.58
CA LEU A 114 -2.51 -3.35 8.98
C LEU A 114 -2.24 -4.79 9.39
N LEU A 115 -1.65 -4.96 10.57
CA LEU A 115 -1.45 -6.24 11.25
C LEU A 115 -2.44 -6.38 12.40
N LEU A 116 -3.04 -7.55 12.56
CA LEU A 116 -3.89 -7.84 13.72
C LEU A 116 -3.00 -8.27 14.89
N ASP A 117 -2.90 -7.44 15.94
CA ASP A 117 -2.07 -7.73 17.10
C ASP A 117 -2.65 -8.84 17.99
N ALA A 118 -1.88 -9.33 18.95
CA ALA A 118 -2.28 -10.40 19.87
C ALA A 118 -3.53 -10.04 20.71
N HIS A 119 -3.83 -8.74 20.84
CA HIS A 119 -4.98 -8.22 21.57
C HIS A 119 -6.20 -7.96 20.66
N GLY A 120 -6.10 -8.25 19.36
CA GLY A 120 -7.18 -8.03 18.39
C GLY A 120 -7.31 -6.58 17.93
N ARG A 121 -6.24 -5.76 18.01
CA ARG A 121 -6.20 -4.38 17.54
C ARG A 121 -5.39 -4.29 16.25
N TRP A 122 -5.71 -3.31 15.41
CA TRP A 122 -4.96 -3.06 14.18
C TRP A 122 -3.76 -2.17 14.42
N GLN A 123 -2.60 -2.63 13.93
CA GLN A 123 -1.31 -1.93 13.96
C GLN A 123 -0.83 -1.69 12.54
N ALA A 124 -0.54 -0.45 12.16
CA ALA A 124 -0.03 -0.12 10.84
C ALA A 124 1.45 -0.47 10.74
N CYS A 125 1.84 -1.32 9.80
CA CYS A 125 3.25 -1.68 9.60
C CYS A 125 3.93 -0.88 8.48
N GLU A 126 3.17 -0.34 7.54
CA GLU A 126 3.63 0.57 6.47
C GLU A 126 2.47 1.31 5.82
N ILE A 127 2.78 2.40 5.12
CA ILE A 127 1.86 3.10 4.22
C ILE A 127 2.47 3.08 2.80
N ASN A 128 1.72 2.55 1.85
CA ASN A 128 2.05 2.63 0.43
C ASN A 128 1.30 3.84 -0.15
N ALA A 129 1.97 4.99 -0.26
CA ALA A 129 1.39 6.28 -0.64
C ALA A 129 1.84 6.80 -2.01
N ASP A 130 2.73 6.07 -2.68
CA ASP A 130 3.27 6.47 -3.98
C ASP A 130 2.61 5.72 -5.14
N CYS A 131 2.67 4.40 -5.13
CA CYS A 131 2.02 3.53 -6.12
C CYS A 131 1.53 2.22 -5.46
N PRO A 132 0.43 2.25 -4.69
CA PRO A 132 -0.09 1.07 -4.01
C PRO A 132 -0.58 0.02 -5.02
N GLY A 133 -0.10 -1.22 -4.88
CA GLY A 133 -0.50 -2.36 -5.71
C GLY A 133 -1.69 -3.14 -5.15
N GLY A 134 -2.09 -4.25 -5.84
CA GLY A 134 -3.13 -5.18 -5.38
C GLY A 134 -4.55 -4.84 -5.82
N HIS A 135 -4.74 -3.86 -6.72
CA HIS A 135 -6.07 -3.43 -7.17
C HIS A 135 -6.82 -4.53 -7.94
N ASN A 136 -6.12 -5.33 -8.73
CA ASN A 136 -6.72 -6.41 -9.52
C ASN A 136 -7.29 -7.50 -8.62
N GLU A 137 -6.54 -7.89 -7.59
CA GLU A 137 -6.94 -8.85 -6.57
C GLU A 137 -8.10 -8.30 -5.72
N ALA A 138 -7.97 -7.08 -5.22
CA ALA A 138 -9.01 -6.42 -4.44
C ALA A 138 -10.34 -6.30 -5.19
N TYR A 139 -10.27 -6.06 -6.51
CA TYR A 139 -11.44 -5.93 -7.38
C TYR A 139 -11.96 -7.29 -7.85
N GLY A 140 -11.07 -8.21 -8.23
CA GLY A 140 -11.41 -9.49 -8.89
C GLY A 140 -11.77 -10.61 -7.93
N LEU A 141 -10.97 -10.82 -6.88
CA LEU A 141 -11.15 -11.98 -6.01
C LEU A 141 -12.50 -12.01 -5.29
N PRO A 142 -13.09 -10.91 -4.78
CA PRO A 142 -14.43 -10.96 -4.21
C PRO A 142 -15.53 -11.37 -5.22
N ARG A 143 -15.37 -10.97 -6.48
CA ARG A 143 -16.31 -11.34 -7.55
C ARG A 143 -16.19 -12.82 -7.90
N LEU A 144 -14.97 -13.34 -7.96
CA LEU A 144 -14.71 -14.76 -8.17
C LEU A 144 -15.18 -15.61 -6.97
N ALA A 145 -14.99 -15.15 -5.75
CA ALA A 145 -15.52 -15.81 -4.55
C ALA A 145 -17.04 -15.94 -4.62
N ARG A 146 -17.75 -14.89 -5.05
CA ARG A 146 -19.21 -14.97 -5.29
C ARG A 146 -19.56 -15.99 -6.37
N ALA A 147 -18.83 -15.99 -7.50
CA ALA A 147 -19.03 -16.96 -8.58
C ALA A 147 -18.74 -18.40 -8.10
N ALA A 148 -17.78 -18.58 -7.20
CA ALA A 148 -17.48 -19.86 -6.54
C ALA A 148 -18.50 -20.27 -5.45
N GLY A 149 -19.56 -19.49 -5.23
CA GLY A 149 -20.64 -19.81 -4.30
C GLY A 149 -20.43 -19.36 -2.85
N PHE A 150 -19.42 -18.53 -2.57
CA PHE A 150 -19.25 -17.92 -1.24
C PHE A 150 -20.27 -16.79 -1.02
N ASN A 151 -21.38 -17.11 -0.36
CA ASN A 151 -22.44 -16.15 0.00
C ASN A 151 -22.25 -15.69 1.46
N VAL A 152 -21.15 -15.03 1.76
CA VAL A 152 -20.79 -14.53 3.09
C VAL A 152 -20.77 -13.01 3.10
N GLY A 153 -21.47 -12.39 4.05
CA GLY A 153 -21.45 -10.96 4.31
C GLY A 153 -21.44 -10.02 3.10
N ALA A 154 -20.96 -8.81 3.26
CA ALA A 154 -20.79 -7.81 2.21
C ALA A 154 -19.32 -7.69 1.79
N ASN A 155 -19.07 -7.33 0.53
CA ASN A 155 -17.74 -6.89 0.10
C ASN A 155 -17.67 -5.38 0.21
N PRO A 156 -16.82 -4.81 1.10
CA PRO A 156 -16.72 -3.37 1.29
C PRO A 156 -15.87 -2.68 0.21
N THR A 157 -15.29 -3.43 -0.73
CA THR A 157 -14.32 -2.90 -1.69
C THR A 157 -15.00 -2.31 -2.92
N ILE A 158 -14.84 -0.98 -3.10
CA ILE A 158 -15.22 -0.23 -4.30
C ILE A 158 -13.99 0.31 -5.05
N GLY A 159 -12.77 0.00 -4.58
CA GLY A 159 -11.48 0.60 -4.90
C GLY A 159 -11.27 1.02 -6.35
N ALA A 160 -11.24 0.07 -7.31
CA ALA A 160 -10.99 0.40 -8.71
C ALA A 160 -12.05 1.34 -9.32
N ASP A 161 -13.32 1.22 -8.92
CA ASP A 161 -14.39 2.12 -9.38
C ASP A 161 -14.20 3.54 -8.84
N ALA A 162 -13.78 3.69 -7.57
CA ALA A 162 -13.48 4.98 -6.95
C ALA A 162 -12.25 5.63 -7.61
N VAL A 163 -11.18 4.87 -7.84
CA VAL A 163 -9.97 5.34 -8.54
C VAL A 163 -10.32 5.85 -9.94
N VAL A 164 -11.12 5.11 -10.72
CA VAL A 164 -11.57 5.53 -12.05
C VAL A 164 -12.39 6.82 -11.99
N SER A 165 -13.30 6.95 -11.03
CA SER A 165 -14.08 8.19 -10.84
C SER A 165 -13.19 9.39 -10.52
N LYS A 166 -12.18 9.20 -9.66
CA LYS A 166 -11.19 10.24 -9.34
C LYS A 166 -10.39 10.64 -10.57
N LEU A 167 -9.89 9.68 -11.34
CA LEU A 167 -9.11 9.95 -12.56
C LEU A 167 -9.92 10.73 -13.60
N LEU A 168 -11.20 10.41 -13.78
CA LEU A 168 -12.09 11.15 -14.67
C LEU A 168 -12.25 12.61 -14.21
N ALA A 169 -12.43 12.84 -12.92
CA ALA A 169 -12.52 14.17 -12.36
C ALA A 169 -11.22 14.98 -12.56
N LEU A 170 -10.06 14.35 -12.32
CA LEU A 170 -8.75 14.98 -12.50
C LEU A 170 -8.46 15.28 -13.97
N ALA A 171 -8.88 14.42 -14.90
CA ALA A 171 -8.63 14.56 -16.32
C ALA A 171 -9.38 15.74 -16.98
N ARG A 172 -10.49 16.21 -16.39
CA ARG A 172 -11.27 17.36 -16.88
C ARG A 172 -11.62 17.26 -18.37
N GLY A 173 -12.01 16.05 -18.82
CA GLY A 173 -12.37 15.77 -20.20
C GLY A 173 -11.21 15.48 -21.17
N LYS A 174 -9.94 15.63 -20.73
CA LYS A 174 -8.76 15.19 -21.49
C LYS A 174 -8.49 13.71 -21.27
N ALA A 175 -7.54 13.16 -22.01
CA ALA A 175 -7.12 11.77 -21.83
C ALA A 175 -6.44 11.54 -20.46
N VAL A 176 -6.50 10.28 -19.99
CA VAL A 176 -5.78 9.80 -18.81
C VAL A 176 -4.53 9.05 -19.25
N GLY A 177 -3.36 9.49 -18.82
CA GLY A 177 -2.11 8.75 -18.97
C GLY A 177 -1.98 7.70 -17.85
N LEU A 178 -1.74 6.46 -18.22
CA LEU A 178 -1.52 5.35 -17.29
C LEU A 178 -0.06 4.88 -17.42
N LEU A 179 0.77 5.34 -16.49
CA LEU A 179 2.20 5.18 -16.50
C LEU A 179 2.61 3.96 -15.68
N TYR A 180 3.40 3.05 -16.26
CA TYR A 180 3.86 1.82 -15.62
C TYR A 180 5.24 1.39 -16.11
N ALA A 181 5.95 0.55 -15.36
CA ALA A 181 7.20 -0.05 -15.78
C ALA A 181 6.94 -1.12 -16.85
N THR A 182 7.27 -0.82 -18.09
CA THR A 182 6.93 -1.66 -19.26
C THR A 182 7.59 -3.04 -19.27
N ALA A 183 8.60 -3.26 -18.41
CA ALA A 183 9.28 -4.54 -18.26
C ALA A 183 8.57 -5.50 -17.29
N TYR A 184 7.58 -5.03 -16.51
CA TYR A 184 6.91 -5.83 -15.49
C TYR A 184 5.44 -6.06 -15.82
N ALA A 185 5.05 -7.34 -15.89
CA ALA A 185 3.67 -7.73 -16.20
C ALA A 185 2.68 -7.32 -15.10
N GLU A 186 3.10 -7.34 -13.83
CA GLU A 186 2.28 -6.91 -12.68
C GLU A 186 1.89 -5.44 -12.78
N ASP A 187 2.80 -4.57 -13.21
CA ASP A 187 2.53 -3.15 -13.36
C ASP A 187 1.51 -2.90 -14.49
N LEU A 188 1.60 -3.69 -15.56
CA LEU A 188 0.63 -3.65 -16.66
C LEU A 188 -0.77 -4.05 -16.18
N GLN A 189 -0.90 -5.04 -15.29
CA GLN A 189 -2.20 -5.55 -14.82
C GLN A 189 -3.10 -4.43 -14.30
N ILE A 190 -2.57 -3.60 -13.40
CA ILE A 190 -3.31 -2.49 -12.78
C ILE A 190 -3.71 -1.46 -13.84
N CYS A 191 -2.76 -1.05 -14.67
CA CYS A 191 -3.01 -0.06 -15.71
C CYS A 191 -4.00 -0.58 -16.78
N ALA A 192 -3.94 -1.88 -17.14
CA ALA A 192 -4.88 -2.50 -18.06
C ALA A 192 -6.32 -2.56 -17.50
N LEU A 193 -6.46 -2.88 -16.21
CA LEU A 193 -7.76 -2.86 -15.52
C LEU A 193 -8.36 -1.45 -15.55
N LEU A 194 -7.60 -0.45 -15.12
CA LEU A 194 -8.05 0.95 -15.09
C LEU A 194 -8.36 1.48 -16.49
N LYS A 195 -7.51 1.17 -17.48
CA LYS A 195 -7.76 1.53 -18.90
C LYS A 195 -9.11 1.02 -19.36
N ARG A 196 -9.36 -0.28 -19.19
CA ARG A 196 -10.65 -0.89 -19.59
C ARG A 196 -11.84 -0.23 -18.90
N MET A 197 -11.71 0.11 -17.59
CA MET A 197 -12.79 0.73 -16.84
C MET A 197 -13.02 2.19 -17.26
N LEU A 198 -11.97 2.94 -17.54
CA LEU A 198 -12.03 4.31 -18.08
C LEU A 198 -12.70 4.33 -19.46
N GLU A 199 -12.27 3.44 -20.36
CA GLU A 199 -12.84 3.34 -21.71
C GLU A 199 -14.33 2.94 -21.70
N LYS A 200 -14.74 2.06 -20.78
CA LYS A 200 -16.17 1.74 -20.58
C LYS A 200 -16.99 2.94 -20.13
N ARG A 201 -16.37 3.95 -19.55
CA ARG A 201 -17.01 5.23 -19.16
C ARG A 201 -16.82 6.33 -20.22
N GLY A 202 -16.33 5.97 -21.41
CA GLY A 202 -16.17 6.89 -22.54
C GLY A 202 -14.93 7.78 -22.49
N ALA A 203 -13.99 7.54 -21.56
CA ALA A 203 -12.76 8.31 -21.49
C ALA A 203 -11.64 7.69 -22.33
N GLN A 204 -10.81 8.53 -22.92
CA GLN A 204 -9.58 8.09 -23.55
C GLN A 204 -8.51 7.79 -22.48
N ALA A 205 -7.95 6.59 -22.49
CA ALA A 205 -6.90 6.16 -21.57
C ALA A 205 -5.70 5.59 -22.34
N ILE A 206 -4.49 6.05 -22.02
CA ILE A 206 -3.27 5.74 -22.75
C ILE A 206 -2.27 5.05 -21.82
N LEU A 207 -1.93 3.80 -22.12
CA LEU A 207 -0.83 3.10 -21.48
C LEU A 207 0.49 3.72 -21.95
N THR A 208 1.39 4.04 -21.04
CA THR A 208 2.62 4.76 -21.37
C THR A 208 3.80 4.34 -20.49
N SER A 209 5.00 4.40 -21.07
CA SER A 209 6.24 4.25 -20.29
C SER A 209 6.52 5.48 -19.44
N PRO A 210 7.31 5.35 -18.34
CA PRO A 210 7.70 6.48 -17.50
C PRO A 210 8.42 7.59 -18.27
N THR A 211 9.16 7.23 -19.31
CA THR A 211 9.99 8.15 -20.11
C THR A 211 9.26 8.82 -21.26
N ALA A 212 7.99 8.46 -21.55
CA ALA A 212 7.29 8.97 -22.72
C ALA A 212 6.60 10.34 -22.57
N PRO A 213 6.03 10.74 -21.41
CA PRO A 213 5.38 12.04 -21.28
C PRO A 213 6.32 13.21 -21.55
N ARG A 214 5.87 14.21 -22.29
CA ARG A 214 6.63 15.44 -22.62
C ARG A 214 5.75 16.67 -22.50
N LEU A 215 6.33 17.77 -22.06
CA LEU A 215 5.66 19.08 -22.07
C LEU A 215 5.80 19.71 -23.46
N ARG A 216 4.65 20.01 -24.10
CA ARG A 216 4.59 20.66 -25.41
C ARG A 216 3.50 21.73 -25.38
N SER A 217 3.84 22.95 -25.76
CA SER A 217 2.88 24.07 -25.83
C SER A 217 2.03 24.24 -24.56
N GLY A 218 2.64 24.01 -23.38
CA GLY A 218 1.97 24.14 -22.08
C GLY A 218 1.11 22.93 -21.67
N GLU A 219 1.07 21.87 -22.45
CA GLU A 219 0.33 20.64 -22.14
C GLU A 219 1.29 19.45 -21.97
N LEU A 220 0.97 18.56 -21.02
CA LEU A 220 1.67 17.26 -20.95
C LEU A 220 1.05 16.32 -21.98
N VAL A 221 1.89 15.78 -22.86
CA VAL A 221 1.44 14.90 -23.95
C VAL A 221 2.10 13.53 -23.86
N VAL A 222 1.36 12.49 -24.30
CA VAL A 222 1.90 11.16 -24.62
C VAL A 222 1.76 10.96 -26.13
N GLY A 223 2.89 10.88 -26.82
CA GLY A 223 2.91 10.97 -28.28
C GLY A 223 2.42 12.37 -28.76
N ARG A 224 1.20 12.42 -29.30
CA ARG A 224 0.53 13.67 -29.72
C ARG A 224 -0.71 14.00 -28.88
N THR A 225 -1.09 13.14 -27.94
CA THR A 225 -2.33 13.28 -27.19
C THR A 225 -2.10 14.03 -25.90
N PRO A 226 -2.75 15.18 -25.64
CA PRO A 226 -2.75 15.85 -24.36
C PRO A 226 -3.42 15.01 -23.28
N ILE A 227 -2.80 14.93 -22.11
CA ILE A 227 -3.37 14.25 -20.94
C ILE A 227 -3.69 15.27 -19.85
N GLY A 228 -4.83 15.08 -19.18
CA GLY A 228 -5.27 15.94 -18.07
C GLY A 228 -5.03 15.29 -16.71
N ALA A 229 -4.96 13.96 -16.66
CA ALA A 229 -4.60 13.21 -15.48
C ALA A 229 -3.49 12.20 -15.78
N LEU A 230 -2.59 12.01 -14.82
CA LEU A 230 -1.54 11.01 -14.86
C LEU A 230 -1.71 10.07 -13.67
N TYR A 231 -2.17 8.84 -13.93
CA TYR A 231 -2.07 7.75 -12.98
C TYR A 231 -0.67 7.16 -13.08
N ARG A 232 0.00 7.03 -11.95
CA ARG A 232 1.37 6.59 -11.92
C ARG A 232 1.50 5.32 -11.10
N PHE A 233 1.67 4.19 -11.80
CA PHE A 233 2.10 2.94 -11.19
C PHE A 233 3.58 2.69 -11.47
N PHE A 234 4.36 3.68 -11.07
CA PHE A 234 5.82 3.69 -11.20
C PHE A 234 6.41 4.53 -10.05
N PRO A 235 7.35 3.98 -9.27
CA PRO A 235 7.93 4.67 -8.13
C PRO A 235 8.54 6.03 -8.49
N THR A 236 8.26 7.04 -7.66
CA THR A 236 8.81 8.39 -7.89
C THR A 236 10.34 8.38 -7.85
N GLU A 237 10.94 7.67 -6.92
CA GLU A 237 12.40 7.57 -6.78
C GLU A 237 13.07 6.84 -7.96
N TRP A 238 12.33 6.07 -8.73
CA TRP A 238 12.84 5.43 -9.95
C TRP A 238 12.78 6.33 -11.18
N MET A 239 12.22 7.53 -11.05
CA MET A 239 12.23 8.54 -12.11
C MET A 239 13.53 9.35 -12.15
N GLU A 240 14.39 9.18 -11.15
CA GLU A 240 15.70 9.83 -11.09
C GLU A 240 16.50 9.62 -12.37
N GLY A 241 17.12 10.70 -12.90
CA GLY A 241 17.90 10.70 -14.12
C GLY A 241 17.10 10.58 -15.42
N GLN A 242 15.76 10.45 -15.37
CA GLN A 242 14.95 10.42 -16.60
C GLN A 242 14.86 11.82 -17.22
N GLY A 243 15.11 11.91 -18.53
CA GLY A 243 15.18 13.19 -19.26
C GLY A 243 13.86 13.98 -19.32
N ASN A 244 12.75 13.44 -18.81
CA ASN A 244 11.43 14.09 -18.81
C ASN A 244 10.94 14.52 -17.41
N VAL A 245 11.71 14.32 -16.36
CA VAL A 245 11.35 14.74 -14.99
C VAL A 245 11.01 16.23 -14.95
N GLY A 246 11.85 17.08 -15.59
CA GLY A 246 11.60 18.52 -15.70
C GLY A 246 10.32 18.87 -16.45
N ASP A 247 9.94 18.11 -17.47
CA ASP A 247 8.69 18.31 -18.22
C ASP A 247 7.48 17.99 -17.37
N ILE A 248 7.51 16.86 -16.67
CA ILE A 248 6.43 16.43 -15.76
C ILE A 248 6.29 17.43 -14.62
N ALA A 249 7.39 17.81 -13.97
CA ALA A 249 7.38 18.78 -12.87
C ALA A 249 6.73 20.11 -13.30
N ARG A 250 7.13 20.68 -14.44
CA ARG A 250 6.54 21.93 -14.96
C ARG A 250 5.06 21.76 -15.30
N ALA A 251 4.66 20.63 -15.89
CA ALA A 251 3.26 20.37 -16.21
C ALA A 251 2.37 20.26 -14.96
N VAL A 252 2.89 19.67 -13.89
CA VAL A 252 2.21 19.58 -12.59
C VAL A 252 2.14 20.98 -11.96
N GLU A 253 3.25 21.70 -11.87
CA GLU A 253 3.34 23.02 -11.23
C GLU A 253 2.44 24.06 -11.92
N SER A 254 2.29 23.98 -13.25
CA SER A 254 1.36 24.84 -14.00
C SER A 254 -0.11 24.40 -13.94
N GLY A 255 -0.41 23.25 -13.35
CA GLY A 255 -1.75 22.67 -13.34
C GLY A 255 -2.22 22.10 -14.69
N ALA A 256 -1.31 21.95 -15.67
CA ALA A 256 -1.60 21.36 -16.98
C ALA A 256 -1.98 19.87 -16.87
N VAL A 257 -1.46 19.18 -15.86
CA VAL A 257 -1.82 17.80 -15.50
C VAL A 257 -2.02 17.69 -13.99
N ARG A 258 -2.92 16.82 -13.56
CA ARG A 258 -3.06 16.37 -12.18
C ARG A 258 -2.60 14.94 -12.04
N THR A 259 -2.05 14.59 -10.88
CA THR A 259 -1.48 13.25 -10.66
C THR A 259 -2.26 12.44 -9.61
N LEU A 260 -2.29 11.14 -9.76
CA LEU A 260 -2.78 10.20 -8.78
C LEU A 260 -1.79 9.02 -8.69
N THR A 261 -1.09 8.85 -7.61
CA THR A 261 -1.00 9.69 -6.42
C THR A 261 -0.10 10.88 -6.70
N SER A 262 -0.36 11.98 -6.02
CA SER A 262 0.49 13.17 -6.12
C SER A 262 1.91 12.89 -5.64
N PHE A 263 2.92 13.49 -6.31
CA PHE A 263 4.34 13.24 -6.02
C PHE A 263 4.75 13.67 -4.60
N HIS A 264 4.07 14.62 -3.98
CA HIS A 264 4.44 15.10 -2.65
C HIS A 264 4.24 14.02 -1.56
N HIS A 265 3.39 13.02 -1.81
CA HIS A 265 3.19 11.90 -0.89
C HIS A 265 4.38 10.93 -0.80
N ILE A 266 5.48 11.19 -1.54
CA ILE A 266 6.70 10.37 -1.43
C ILE A 266 7.27 10.37 0.00
N PHE A 267 7.10 11.45 0.76
CA PHE A 267 7.51 11.48 2.17
C PHE A 267 6.65 10.55 3.04
N THR A 268 5.35 10.45 2.76
CA THR A 268 4.44 9.50 3.42
C THR A 268 4.73 8.05 3.00
N GLN A 269 5.19 7.83 1.75
CA GLN A 269 5.63 6.51 1.26
C GLN A 269 6.82 5.98 2.03
N SER A 270 7.74 6.85 2.44
CA SER A 270 8.91 6.44 3.21
C SER A 270 8.50 5.91 4.57
N LYS A 271 8.98 4.71 4.92
CA LYS A 271 8.75 4.13 6.25
C LYS A 271 9.33 4.99 7.38
N LEU A 272 10.27 5.91 7.07
CA LEU A 272 10.72 6.94 8.02
C LEU A 272 9.58 7.83 8.50
N GLY A 273 8.49 7.99 7.74
CA GLY A 273 7.29 8.69 8.21
C GLY A 273 6.78 8.20 9.56
N PHE A 274 6.90 6.90 9.86
CA PHE A 274 6.56 6.35 11.18
C PHE A 274 7.56 6.77 12.27
N ALA A 275 8.85 6.75 11.99
CA ALA A 275 9.86 7.24 12.92
C ALA A 275 9.68 8.75 13.19
N ARG A 276 9.37 9.53 12.15
CA ARG A 276 9.11 10.98 12.29
C ARG A 276 7.82 11.26 13.06
N ALA A 277 6.77 10.42 12.89
CA ALA A 277 5.54 10.52 13.67
C ALA A 277 5.83 10.40 15.18
N TRP A 278 6.65 9.44 15.58
CA TRP A 278 7.08 9.30 16.97
C TRP A 278 8.00 10.43 17.44
N ALA A 279 8.93 10.87 16.59
CA ALA A 279 9.84 11.97 16.94
C ALA A 279 9.10 13.31 17.18
N HIS A 280 8.00 13.53 16.46
CA HIS A 280 7.17 14.74 16.58
C HIS A 280 5.94 14.57 17.48
N GLU A 281 5.72 13.39 18.06
CA GLU A 281 4.51 13.04 18.80
C GLU A 281 4.15 14.09 19.86
N ALA A 282 5.11 14.53 20.66
CA ALA A 282 4.86 15.50 21.74
C ALA A 282 4.30 16.86 21.27
N GLY A 283 4.58 17.24 20.02
CA GLY A 283 4.12 18.51 19.42
C GLY A 283 2.80 18.39 18.64
N LEU A 284 2.19 17.21 18.58
CA LEU A 284 0.94 16.98 17.87
C LEU A 284 -0.30 17.22 18.73
N PRO A 285 -1.47 17.48 18.14
CA PRO A 285 -2.76 17.46 18.82
C PRO A 285 -2.99 16.15 19.59
N ALA A 286 -3.78 16.19 20.65
CA ALA A 286 -4.04 15.02 21.50
C ALA A 286 -4.65 13.85 20.74
N GLU A 287 -5.50 14.13 19.76
CA GLU A 287 -6.10 13.11 18.87
C GLU A 287 -5.06 12.40 18.03
N ASP A 288 -4.11 13.12 17.41
CA ASP A 288 -3.04 12.54 16.61
C ASP A 288 -2.05 11.73 17.45
N ARG A 289 -1.71 12.21 18.67
CA ARG A 289 -0.93 11.42 19.62
C ARG A 289 -1.61 10.10 19.95
N ALA A 290 -2.93 10.13 20.17
CA ALA A 290 -3.70 8.93 20.46
C ALA A 290 -3.69 7.93 19.27
N VAL A 291 -3.71 8.42 18.03
CA VAL A 291 -3.57 7.59 16.81
C VAL A 291 -2.20 6.92 16.78
N ILE A 292 -1.12 7.68 16.96
CA ILE A 292 0.25 7.14 16.98
C ILE A 292 0.38 6.07 18.05
N ALA A 293 0.01 6.37 19.28
CA ALA A 293 0.13 5.45 20.41
C ALA A 293 -0.70 4.16 20.24
N ARG A 294 -1.83 4.23 19.53
CA ARG A 294 -2.75 3.11 19.36
C ARG A 294 -2.43 2.25 18.15
N HIS A 295 -2.00 2.85 17.03
CA HIS A 295 -1.97 2.21 15.72
C HIS A 295 -0.60 2.19 15.04
N VAL A 296 0.38 2.98 15.51
CA VAL A 296 1.72 3.02 14.93
C VAL A 296 2.70 2.34 15.88
N PRO A 297 3.26 1.18 15.57
CA PRO A 297 4.30 0.56 16.39
C PRO A 297 5.47 1.53 16.57
N TYR A 298 6.02 1.58 17.78
CA TYR A 298 7.16 2.46 18.05
C TYR A 298 8.23 2.28 16.98
N SER A 299 8.60 3.37 16.36
CA SER A 299 9.52 3.43 15.23
C SER A 299 10.51 4.57 15.43
N VAL A 300 11.76 4.33 15.08
CA VAL A 300 12.86 5.28 15.28
C VAL A 300 13.86 5.14 14.12
N ASP A 301 14.59 6.21 13.79
CA ASP A 301 15.73 6.09 12.86
C ASP A 301 16.72 5.06 13.43
N LEU A 302 17.20 4.16 12.58
CA LEU A 302 18.08 3.06 13.02
C LEU A 302 19.35 3.57 13.74
N ALA A 303 19.84 4.77 13.41
CA ALA A 303 21.00 5.35 14.08
C ALA A 303 20.77 5.72 15.56
N GLU A 304 19.51 5.90 15.95
CA GLU A 304 19.16 6.27 17.32
C GLU A 304 19.11 5.05 18.25
N VAL A 305 19.18 3.82 17.70
CA VAL A 305 19.17 2.58 18.49
C VAL A 305 20.59 2.03 18.62
N PRO A 306 21.14 1.92 19.83
CA PRO A 306 22.45 1.32 20.03
C PRO A 306 22.51 -0.13 19.50
N LEU A 307 23.62 -0.51 18.85
CA LEU A 307 23.81 -1.88 18.34
C LEU A 307 23.58 -2.93 19.43
N GLY A 308 24.07 -2.68 20.65
CA GLY A 308 23.88 -3.57 21.79
C GLY A 308 22.41 -3.83 22.13
N GLU A 309 21.56 -2.80 22.01
CA GLU A 309 20.11 -2.93 22.20
C GLU A 309 19.46 -3.78 21.09
N LEU A 310 19.83 -3.53 19.81
CA LEU A 310 19.32 -4.30 18.67
C LEU A 310 19.68 -5.78 18.74
N VAL A 311 20.88 -6.08 19.24
CA VAL A 311 21.37 -7.47 19.35
C VAL A 311 20.79 -8.14 20.60
N ALA A 312 20.83 -7.49 21.77
CA ALA A 312 20.35 -8.08 23.01
C ALA A 312 18.83 -8.33 23.02
N ASN A 313 18.07 -7.46 22.38
CA ASN A 313 16.61 -7.52 22.29
C ASN A 313 16.12 -7.84 20.88
N GLN A 314 16.86 -8.67 20.15
CA GLN A 314 16.62 -9.05 18.76
C GLN A 314 15.13 -9.30 18.44
N SER A 315 14.45 -10.13 19.22
CA SER A 315 13.07 -10.53 19.00
C SER A 315 12.04 -9.38 19.10
N ALA A 316 12.45 -8.27 19.71
CA ALA A 316 11.60 -7.08 19.86
C ALA A 316 11.68 -6.11 18.68
N TRP A 317 12.56 -6.35 17.71
CA TRP A 317 12.85 -5.41 16.64
C TRP A 317 12.58 -5.95 15.23
N VAL A 318 12.13 -5.04 14.38
CA VAL A 318 12.08 -5.21 12.93
C VAL A 318 12.90 -4.07 12.32
N VAL A 319 13.93 -4.41 11.54
CA VAL A 319 14.77 -3.45 10.83
C VAL A 319 14.31 -3.35 9.40
N LYS A 320 14.04 -2.13 8.91
CA LYS A 320 13.44 -1.89 7.59
C LYS A 320 14.20 -0.82 6.82
N ARG A 321 14.43 -1.05 5.53
CA ARG A 321 14.84 0.03 4.62
C ARG A 321 13.68 0.98 4.37
N ALA A 322 13.95 2.30 4.39
CA ALA A 322 12.91 3.33 4.31
C ALA A 322 12.06 3.24 3.04
N MET A 323 12.69 2.96 1.89
CA MET A 323 12.04 2.83 0.58
C MET A 323 12.00 1.39 0.06
N GLY A 324 12.17 0.37 0.92
CA GLY A 324 12.02 -1.04 0.55
C GLY A 324 10.59 -1.37 0.11
N ARG A 325 10.44 -2.24 -0.90
CA ARG A 325 9.15 -2.66 -1.49
C ARG A 325 8.98 -4.18 -1.41
N VAL A 326 7.73 -4.64 -1.41
CA VAL A 326 7.34 -6.09 -1.45
C VAL A 326 8.01 -6.94 -0.36
N GLY A 327 8.22 -6.37 0.84
CA GLY A 327 8.90 -7.06 1.94
C GLY A 327 10.41 -7.17 1.78
N ASP A 328 10.99 -6.67 0.70
CA ASP A 328 12.43 -6.60 0.53
C ASP A 328 13.06 -5.70 1.59
N GLN A 329 14.17 -6.18 2.16
CA GLN A 329 14.91 -5.46 3.18
C GLN A 329 14.05 -5.10 4.42
N VAL A 330 13.20 -6.05 4.82
CA VAL A 330 12.47 -6.07 6.08
C VAL A 330 12.96 -7.27 6.87
N PHE A 331 13.70 -7.02 7.94
CA PHE A 331 14.31 -8.04 8.77
C PHE A 331 13.59 -8.11 10.12
N VAL A 332 12.85 -9.19 10.33
CA VAL A 332 12.11 -9.43 11.57
C VAL A 332 13.02 -10.21 12.52
N GLY A 333 13.51 -9.58 13.56
CA GLY A 333 14.56 -10.15 14.40
C GLY A 333 14.26 -11.55 14.94
N GLN A 334 13.01 -11.83 15.34
CA GLN A 334 12.64 -13.15 15.85
C GLN A 334 12.64 -14.29 14.80
N LEU A 335 12.83 -13.97 13.49
CA LEU A 335 12.92 -14.96 12.41
C LEU A 335 14.36 -15.31 12.05
N PHE A 336 15.34 -14.73 12.72
CA PHE A 336 16.76 -14.99 12.51
C PHE A 336 17.38 -15.68 13.74
N ASP A 337 18.39 -16.52 13.49
CA ASP A 337 19.21 -17.01 14.58
C ASP A 337 20.11 -15.87 15.11
N PRO A 338 20.46 -15.88 16.43
CA PRO A 338 21.31 -14.85 17.01
C PRO A 338 22.67 -14.68 16.31
N GLU A 339 23.22 -15.76 15.78
CA GLU A 339 24.49 -15.76 15.04
C GLU A 339 24.38 -15.07 13.67
N GLU A 340 23.18 -15.05 13.06
CA GLU A 340 22.91 -14.39 11.78
C GLU A 340 22.50 -12.93 11.98
N TRP A 341 21.78 -12.66 13.07
CA TRP A 341 21.19 -11.34 13.33
C TRP A 341 22.23 -10.23 13.54
N ALA A 342 23.24 -10.48 14.38
CA ALA A 342 24.24 -9.46 14.70
C ALA A 342 25.05 -9.03 13.44
N PRO A 343 25.57 -9.93 12.59
CA PRO A 343 26.22 -9.56 11.33
C PRO A 343 25.27 -8.80 10.37
N LEU A 344 24.01 -9.23 10.28
CA LEU A 344 23.01 -8.57 9.44
C LEU A 344 22.79 -7.12 9.87
N VAL A 345 22.58 -6.86 11.16
CA VAL A 345 22.40 -5.49 11.70
C VAL A 345 23.66 -4.65 11.47
N MET A 346 24.85 -5.22 11.63
CA MET A 346 26.11 -4.51 11.34
C MET A 346 26.19 -4.10 9.86
N ASN A 347 25.83 -4.99 8.93
CA ASN A 347 25.79 -4.69 7.50
C ASN A 347 24.79 -3.57 7.17
N VAL A 348 23.60 -3.59 7.80
CA VAL A 348 22.60 -2.55 7.62
C VAL A 348 23.08 -1.19 8.17
N LEU A 349 23.75 -1.19 9.32
CA LEU A 349 24.34 0.04 9.88
C LEU A 349 25.44 0.59 8.98
N ALA A 350 26.26 -0.27 8.36
CA ALA A 350 27.26 0.13 7.38
C ALA A 350 26.61 0.72 6.11
N ALA A 351 25.55 0.09 5.58
CA ALA A 351 24.79 0.63 4.44
C ALA A 351 24.17 1.99 4.77
N ARG A 352 23.64 2.16 6.00
CA ARG A 352 23.15 3.44 6.48
C ARG A 352 24.24 4.50 6.54
N ALA A 353 25.43 4.17 7.04
CA ALA A 353 26.58 5.08 7.04
C ALA A 353 26.99 5.48 5.60
N GLY A 354 26.77 4.60 4.62
CA GLY A 354 26.93 4.87 3.19
C GLY A 354 25.84 5.72 2.56
N GLY A 355 24.83 6.19 3.32
CA GLY A 355 23.78 7.11 2.86
C GLY A 355 22.39 6.47 2.72
N GLU A 356 22.25 5.17 2.86
CA GLU A 356 20.92 4.53 2.86
C GLU A 356 20.10 4.95 4.09
N ARG A 357 18.78 4.95 3.96
CA ARG A 357 17.86 5.28 5.05
C ARG A 357 17.20 4.02 5.59
N TRP A 358 17.32 3.82 6.90
CA TRP A 358 16.83 2.64 7.63
C TRP A 358 16.16 3.05 8.93
N LEU A 359 15.15 2.29 9.36
CA LEU A 359 14.50 2.46 10.65
C LEU A 359 14.46 1.13 11.42
N ALA A 360 14.39 1.26 12.74
CA ALA A 360 14.01 0.19 13.64
C ALA A 360 12.57 0.41 14.09
N GLN A 361 11.76 -0.65 14.04
CA GLN A 361 10.37 -0.64 14.48
C GLN A 361 10.17 -1.76 15.50
N ARG A 362 9.39 -1.52 16.55
CA ARG A 362 9.02 -2.59 17.49
C ARG A 362 8.20 -3.66 16.79
N PHE A 363 8.57 -4.91 17.06
CA PHE A 363 7.83 -6.06 16.54
C PHE A 363 6.41 -6.07 17.11
N VAL A 364 5.44 -6.33 16.26
CA VAL A 364 4.03 -6.48 16.64
C VAL A 364 3.74 -7.98 16.79
N PRO A 365 3.53 -8.48 18.02
CA PRO A 365 3.04 -9.83 18.23
C PRO A 365 1.66 -9.97 17.58
N GLN A 366 1.55 -10.83 16.56
CA GLN A 366 0.33 -10.95 15.77
C GLN A 366 -0.52 -12.11 16.25
N ARG A 367 -1.82 -11.98 16.02
CA ARG A 367 -2.81 -13.02 16.25
C ARG A 367 -3.07 -13.79 14.98
N ALA A 368 -2.91 -15.11 15.02
CA ALA A 368 -3.32 -15.98 13.94
C ALA A 368 -4.85 -16.12 13.89
N VAL A 369 -5.39 -16.25 12.68
CA VAL A 369 -6.80 -16.52 12.43
C VAL A 369 -6.98 -17.93 11.85
N PRO A 370 -8.12 -18.59 12.10
CA PRO A 370 -8.45 -19.87 11.49
C PRO A 370 -8.51 -19.76 9.96
N SER A 371 -8.03 -20.79 9.27
CA SER A 371 -8.15 -20.90 7.82
C SER A 371 -8.22 -22.37 7.37
N PRO A 372 -8.62 -22.63 6.11
CA PRO A 372 -8.60 -23.99 5.55
C PRO A 372 -7.21 -24.62 5.49
N TRP A 373 -6.17 -23.81 5.57
CA TRP A 373 -4.76 -24.24 5.48
C TRP A 373 -4.05 -24.22 6.84
N GLY A 374 -4.81 -24.24 7.96
CA GLY A 374 -4.30 -24.04 9.32
C GLY A 374 -4.25 -22.55 9.71
N PRO A 375 -3.69 -22.22 10.89
CA PRO A 375 -3.60 -20.84 11.35
C PRO A 375 -2.82 -19.95 10.37
N ARG A 376 -3.31 -18.72 10.15
CA ARG A 376 -2.66 -17.72 9.27
C ARG A 376 -2.62 -16.37 9.95
N TYR A 377 -1.57 -15.62 9.64
CA TYR A 377 -1.44 -14.21 10.01
C TYR A 377 -1.92 -13.33 8.87
N ILE A 378 -2.57 -12.22 9.20
CA ILE A 378 -3.18 -11.30 8.23
C ILE A 378 -2.30 -10.08 8.07
N THR A 379 -2.04 -9.69 6.82
CA THR A 379 -1.68 -8.33 6.45
C THR A 379 -2.85 -7.75 5.65
N LEU A 380 -3.58 -6.84 6.27
CA LEU A 380 -4.78 -6.21 5.68
C LEU A 380 -4.42 -4.84 5.10
N GLY A 381 -4.26 -4.76 3.79
CA GLY A 381 -4.08 -3.49 3.10
C GLY A 381 -5.42 -2.77 2.96
N ALA A 382 -5.58 -1.66 3.65
CA ALA A 382 -6.76 -0.81 3.56
C ALA A 382 -6.47 0.38 2.64
N TYR A 383 -7.19 0.48 1.51
CA TYR A 383 -7.04 1.61 0.60
C TYR A 383 -7.81 2.83 1.12
N VAL A 384 -7.12 3.97 1.07
CA VAL A 384 -7.64 5.29 1.42
C VAL A 384 -7.43 6.22 0.22
N LEU A 385 -8.51 6.76 -0.33
CA LEU A 385 -8.52 7.73 -1.43
C LEU A 385 -8.99 9.08 -0.89
N ASP A 386 -8.11 10.08 -0.95
CA ASP A 386 -8.39 11.43 -0.42
C ASP A 386 -8.94 11.41 1.02
N GLY A 387 -8.36 10.58 1.88
CA GLY A 387 -8.75 10.45 3.29
C GLY A 387 -9.91 9.51 3.57
N VAL A 388 -10.54 8.91 2.54
CA VAL A 388 -11.72 8.03 2.70
C VAL A 388 -11.37 6.60 2.32
N PHE A 389 -11.75 5.65 3.16
CA PHE A 389 -11.61 4.22 2.89
C PHE A 389 -12.40 3.78 1.65
N ILE A 390 -11.77 3.00 0.77
CA ILE A 390 -12.40 2.50 -0.46
C ILE A 390 -12.31 0.98 -0.64
N GLY A 391 -11.69 0.24 0.28
CA GLY A 391 -11.65 -1.21 0.18
C GLY A 391 -10.39 -1.85 0.69
N TYR A 392 -10.31 -3.18 0.56
CA TYR A 392 -9.23 -3.98 1.08
C TYR A 392 -8.48 -4.77 0.02
N PHE A 393 -7.19 -4.97 0.31
CA PHE A 393 -6.31 -5.98 -0.27
C PHE A 393 -5.74 -6.82 0.87
N ALA A 394 -6.08 -8.09 0.98
CA ALA A 394 -5.63 -8.93 2.07
C ALA A 394 -4.64 -9.99 1.62
N ARG A 395 -3.60 -10.17 2.43
CA ARG A 395 -2.63 -11.25 2.31
C ARG A 395 -2.65 -12.09 3.59
N VAL A 396 -2.57 -13.41 3.44
CA VAL A 396 -2.46 -14.34 4.58
C VAL A 396 -1.21 -15.20 4.44
N THR A 397 -0.52 -15.41 5.55
CA THR A 397 0.76 -16.13 5.60
C THR A 397 0.80 -17.11 6.76
N PRO A 398 1.58 -18.20 6.67
CA PRO A 398 1.80 -19.10 7.82
C PRO A 398 2.72 -18.49 8.89
N GLN A 399 3.45 -17.43 8.57
CA GLN A 399 4.38 -16.73 9.46
C GLN A 399 3.97 -15.28 9.64
N THR A 400 4.53 -14.61 10.65
CA THR A 400 4.24 -13.21 11.00
C THR A 400 4.84 -12.18 10.04
N HIS A 401 5.50 -12.62 8.99
CA HIS A 401 6.06 -11.76 7.94
C HIS A 401 5.44 -12.15 6.60
N ALA A 402 4.91 -11.15 5.88
CA ALA A 402 4.40 -11.33 4.52
C ALA A 402 5.55 -11.12 3.52
N SER A 403 5.90 -12.19 2.80
CA SER A 403 6.86 -12.19 1.69
C SER A 403 6.14 -12.45 0.36
N HIS A 404 6.89 -12.70 -0.71
CA HIS A 404 6.38 -12.98 -2.05
C HIS A 404 5.44 -14.20 -2.13
N ASP A 405 5.49 -15.11 -1.15
CA ASP A 405 4.64 -16.30 -1.06
C ASP A 405 3.33 -16.07 -0.28
N ALA A 406 3.03 -14.84 0.09
CA ALA A 406 1.78 -14.49 0.74
C ALA A 406 0.58 -14.75 -0.18
N LEU A 407 -0.44 -15.41 0.35
CA LEU A 407 -1.64 -15.74 -0.39
C LEU A 407 -2.64 -14.59 -0.34
N CYS A 408 -2.96 -14.00 -1.49
CA CYS A 408 -3.98 -12.95 -1.61
C CYS A 408 -5.37 -13.57 -1.56
N VAL A 409 -6.25 -13.04 -0.71
CA VAL A 409 -7.61 -13.53 -0.50
C VAL A 409 -8.63 -12.39 -0.53
N PRO A 410 -9.89 -12.66 -0.97
CA PRO A 410 -10.94 -11.65 -0.93
C PRO A 410 -11.37 -11.34 0.51
N VAL A 411 -11.82 -10.09 0.76
CA VAL A 411 -12.30 -9.66 2.08
C VAL A 411 -13.81 -9.43 2.04
N PHE A 412 -14.49 -9.95 3.04
CA PHE A 412 -15.91 -9.71 3.30
C PHE A 412 -16.11 -9.30 4.76
N THR A 413 -17.21 -8.60 5.02
CA THR A 413 -17.61 -8.18 6.37
C THR A 413 -18.92 -8.82 6.74
N MET A 414 -19.03 -9.27 7.99
CA MET A 414 -20.30 -9.74 8.54
C MET A 414 -21.25 -8.54 8.72
N PRO A 415 -22.56 -8.73 8.51
CA PRO A 415 -23.52 -7.71 8.93
C PRO A 415 -23.43 -7.51 10.46
N PRO A 416 -23.78 -6.31 10.97
CA PRO A 416 -23.88 -6.07 12.39
C PRO A 416 -24.72 -7.20 13.03
N THR A 417 -24.20 -7.80 14.08
CA THR A 417 -25.01 -8.76 14.84
C THR A 417 -26.18 -7.98 15.42
N GLN A 418 -27.39 -8.21 14.91
CA GLN A 418 -28.58 -7.65 15.54
C GLN A 418 -28.53 -8.09 17.00
N ALA A 419 -28.44 -7.12 17.92
CA ALA A 419 -28.59 -7.39 19.33
C ALA A 419 -29.94 -8.11 19.45
N ARG A 420 -29.91 -9.40 19.85
CA ARG A 420 -31.13 -10.11 20.18
C ARG A 420 -31.78 -9.27 21.26
N ALA A 421 -32.90 -8.61 20.88
CA ALA A 421 -33.79 -8.01 21.83
C ALA A 421 -34.23 -9.13 22.77
N GLY A 422 -33.67 -9.17 24.02
CA GLY A 422 -34.07 -10.00 25.10
C GLY A 422 -35.24 -9.40 25.82
#